data_ffbf2d742fe3cd3dbcd9ef7b32274320
#
_entry.id   ffbf2d742fe3cd3dbcd9ef7b32274320
#
_cell.length_a   1.000
_cell.length_b   1.000
_cell.length_c   1.000
_cell.angle_alpha   90.00
_cell.angle_beta   90.00
_cell.angle_gamma   90.00
#
_symmetry.space_group_name_H-M   'P 1'
#
loop_
_entity.id
_entity.type
_entity.pdbx_description
1 polymer ?
#
loop_
_entity_poly.entity_id
_entity_poly.type
_entity_poly.pdbx_seq_one_letter_code
_entity_poly.pdbx_strand_id
1 'polypeptide(L)'
;NHDFTTLDVDAAVAKWPSAEEMEAKVRANFTGDMLEPAVRQTMDKYLDADALRERLELVKSTWPTIRERCRSQVMPAAKVEEIIKTVGGIYHPAQIGLTRERFHDTYYR
;
A
#
# COMPACT_ATOMS: atom_id res chain seq x y z
N ASN A 1 10.38 3.85 -6.95
CA ASN A 1 10.91 2.48 -7.07
C ASN A 1 11.50 2.08 -5.72
N HIS A 2 10.75 1.34 -4.92
CA HIS A 2 11.27 0.74 -3.70
C HIS A 2 12.04 -0.53 -4.07
N ASP A 3 13.22 -0.71 -3.48
CA ASP A 3 14.01 -1.93 -3.60
C ASP A 3 13.93 -2.68 -2.28
N PHE A 4 13.11 -3.73 -2.24
CA PHE A 4 12.91 -4.51 -1.02
C PHE A 4 14.09 -5.43 -0.68
N THR A 5 15.10 -5.54 -1.54
CA THR A 5 16.34 -6.29 -1.18
C THR A 5 17.10 -5.62 -0.04
N THR A 6 16.94 -4.29 0.11
CA THR A 6 17.57 -3.48 1.17
C THR A 6 16.64 -3.21 2.36
N LEU A 7 15.49 -3.89 2.42
CA LEU A 7 14.51 -3.69 3.50
C LEU A 7 15.14 -4.08 4.86
N ASP A 8 15.07 -3.14 5.81
CA ASP A 8 15.34 -3.41 7.21
C ASP A 8 14.09 -4.01 7.86
N VAL A 9 14.08 -5.34 7.95
CA VAL A 9 12.93 -6.10 8.46
C VAL A 9 12.71 -5.83 9.94
N ASP A 10 13.78 -5.71 10.74
CA ASP A 10 13.68 -5.44 12.16
C ASP A 10 13.05 -4.07 12.43
N ALA A 11 13.51 -3.06 11.72
CA ALA A 11 12.94 -1.72 11.82
C ALA A 11 11.48 -1.65 11.32
N ALA A 12 11.10 -2.47 10.33
CA ALA A 12 9.73 -2.54 9.84
C ALA A 12 8.81 -3.20 10.87
N VAL A 13 9.23 -4.34 11.45
CA VAL A 13 8.48 -5.06 12.49
C VAL A 13 8.34 -4.21 13.76
N ALA A 14 9.39 -3.51 14.17
CA ALA A 14 9.35 -2.64 15.36
C ALA A 14 8.34 -1.46 15.24
N LYS A 15 7.99 -1.06 14.01
CA LYS A 15 7.00 -0.01 13.74
C LYS A 15 5.61 -0.54 13.46
N TRP A 16 5.44 -1.87 13.44
CA TRP A 16 4.15 -2.48 13.14
C TRP A 16 3.20 -2.29 14.33
N PRO A 17 1.99 -1.78 14.12
CA PRO A 17 1.05 -1.56 15.21
C PRO A 17 0.58 -2.88 15.81
N SER A 18 0.25 -2.89 17.10
CA SER A 18 -0.43 -4.01 17.74
C SER A 18 -1.83 -4.23 17.14
N ALA A 19 -2.43 -5.38 17.42
CA ALA A 19 -3.79 -5.68 16.96
C ALA A 19 -4.80 -4.63 17.48
N GLU A 20 -4.67 -4.24 18.75
CA GLU A 20 -5.51 -3.22 19.37
C GLU A 20 -5.33 -1.84 18.72
N GLU A 21 -4.09 -1.45 18.45
CA GLU A 21 -3.79 -0.19 17.75
C GLU A 21 -4.32 -0.18 16.31
N MET A 22 -4.22 -1.33 15.62
CA MET A 22 -4.76 -1.48 14.26
C MET A 22 -6.28 -1.37 14.27
N GLU A 23 -6.96 -2.09 15.17
CA GLU A 23 -8.41 -1.99 15.32
C GLU A 23 -8.87 -0.58 15.68
N ALA A 24 -8.18 0.09 16.61
CA ALA A 24 -8.49 1.47 16.98
C ALA A 24 -8.37 2.43 15.79
N LYS A 25 -7.37 2.25 14.93
CA LYS A 25 -7.23 3.04 13.69
C LYS A 25 -8.41 2.82 12.73
N VAL A 26 -8.85 1.57 12.56
CA VAL A 26 -10.00 1.28 11.71
C VAL A 26 -11.26 1.95 12.28
N ARG A 27 -11.50 1.80 13.58
CA ARG A 27 -12.67 2.40 14.27
C ARG A 27 -12.66 3.93 14.21
N ALA A 28 -11.51 4.57 14.14
CA ALA A 28 -11.40 6.02 13.98
C ALA A 28 -11.73 6.50 12.55
N ASN A 29 -11.62 5.63 11.55
CA ASN A 29 -11.79 6.00 10.13
C ASN A 29 -13.13 5.57 9.52
N PHE A 30 -13.84 4.63 10.15
CA PHE A 30 -15.11 4.11 9.65
C PHE A 30 -16.22 4.33 10.67
N THR A 31 -17.45 4.57 10.19
CA THR A 31 -18.63 4.77 11.03
C THR A 31 -19.86 4.06 10.44
N GLY A 32 -20.92 3.95 11.23
CA GLY A 32 -22.18 3.33 10.79
C GLY A 32 -22.02 1.87 10.36
N ASP A 33 -22.77 1.46 9.37
CA ASP A 33 -22.85 0.05 8.92
C ASP A 33 -21.52 -0.49 8.33
N MET A 34 -20.59 0.40 7.97
CA MET A 34 -19.28 0.01 7.43
C MET A 34 -18.28 -0.32 8.51
N LEU A 35 -18.50 0.07 9.77
CA LEU A 35 -17.51 -0.07 10.83
C LEU A 35 -17.15 -1.53 11.12
N GLU A 36 -18.13 -2.36 11.48
CA GLU A 36 -17.86 -3.75 11.86
C GLU A 36 -17.33 -4.61 10.68
N PRO A 37 -17.86 -4.48 9.44
CA PRO A 37 -17.26 -5.12 8.28
C PRO A 37 -15.80 -4.70 8.06
N ALA A 38 -15.46 -3.41 8.20
CA ALA A 38 -14.10 -2.91 8.02
C ALA A 38 -13.14 -3.46 9.09
N VAL A 39 -13.57 -3.48 10.36
CA VAL A 39 -12.80 -4.08 11.46
C VAL A 39 -12.52 -5.55 11.15
N ARG A 40 -13.56 -6.34 10.90
CA ARG A 40 -13.42 -7.77 10.61
C ARG A 40 -12.47 -8.03 9.44
N GLN A 41 -12.67 -7.37 8.29
CA GLN A 41 -11.83 -7.58 7.11
C GLN A 41 -10.38 -7.16 7.32
N THR A 42 -10.14 -6.15 8.15
CA THR A 42 -8.78 -5.72 8.50
C THR A 42 -8.12 -6.73 9.43
N MET A 43 -8.84 -7.16 10.47
CA MET A 43 -8.30 -8.09 11.45
C MET A 43 -8.09 -9.50 10.90
N ASP A 44 -8.93 -9.94 9.96
CA ASP A 44 -8.73 -11.21 9.22
C ASP A 44 -7.41 -11.23 8.40
N LYS A 45 -6.87 -10.06 8.07
CA LYS A 45 -5.61 -9.90 7.32
C LYS A 45 -4.44 -9.44 8.19
N TYR A 46 -4.72 -9.11 9.44
CA TYR A 46 -3.69 -8.66 10.37
C TYR A 46 -2.67 -9.76 10.59
N LEU A 47 -1.41 -9.38 10.60
CA LEU A 47 -0.29 -10.26 10.93
C LEU A 47 0.32 -9.79 12.25
N ASP A 48 0.58 -10.70 13.17
CA ASP A 48 1.42 -10.42 14.31
C ASP A 48 2.89 -10.19 13.89
N ALA A 49 3.72 -9.82 14.85
CA ALA A 49 5.11 -9.45 14.56
C ALA A 49 5.92 -10.60 13.94
N ASP A 50 5.66 -11.85 14.36
CA ASP A 50 6.41 -13.02 13.88
C ASP A 50 5.97 -13.38 12.46
N ALA A 51 4.67 -13.45 12.21
CA ALA A 51 4.13 -13.71 10.88
C ALA A 51 4.47 -12.58 9.88
N LEU A 52 4.51 -11.33 10.35
CA LEU A 52 4.97 -10.22 9.53
C LEU A 52 6.44 -10.38 9.16
N ARG A 53 7.29 -10.73 10.13
CA ARG A 53 8.73 -10.97 9.91
C ARG A 53 8.94 -12.02 8.83
N GLU A 54 8.32 -13.18 8.97
CA GLU A 54 8.42 -14.26 7.99
C GLU A 54 8.01 -13.79 6.59
N ARG A 55 6.92 -13.04 6.50
CA ARG A 55 6.44 -12.50 5.22
C ARG A 55 7.41 -11.49 4.62
N LEU A 56 7.99 -10.60 5.42
CA LEU A 56 8.93 -9.59 4.94
C LEU A 56 10.25 -10.22 4.48
N GLU A 57 10.76 -11.24 5.18
CA GLU A 57 11.94 -12.00 4.75
C GLU A 57 11.67 -12.76 3.45
N LEU A 58 10.49 -13.36 3.30
CA LEU A 58 10.09 -13.99 2.05
C LEU A 58 10.04 -12.98 0.90
N VAL A 59 9.42 -11.82 1.11
CA VAL A 59 9.37 -10.75 0.11
C VAL A 59 10.79 -10.30 -0.25
N LYS A 60 11.64 -10.05 0.75
CA LYS A 60 13.02 -9.61 0.55
C LYS A 60 13.82 -10.60 -0.31
N SER A 61 13.74 -11.90 0.00
CA SER A 61 14.45 -12.95 -0.72
C SER A 61 13.93 -13.18 -2.14
N THR A 62 12.62 -13.05 -2.35
CA THR A 62 11.97 -13.27 -3.65
C THR A 62 11.86 -12.01 -4.51
N TRP A 63 12.20 -10.84 -3.96
CA TRP A 63 12.03 -9.55 -4.62
C TRP A 63 12.66 -9.45 -6.02
N PRO A 64 13.88 -9.95 -6.26
CA PRO A 64 14.48 -9.92 -7.60
C PRO A 64 13.60 -10.59 -8.66
N THR A 65 13.02 -11.75 -8.34
CA THR A 65 12.12 -12.48 -9.22
C THR A 65 10.79 -11.75 -9.44
N ILE A 66 10.21 -11.22 -8.37
CA ILE A 66 8.96 -10.43 -8.43
C ILE A 66 9.19 -9.19 -9.31
N ARG A 67 10.28 -8.47 -9.08
CA ARG A 67 10.65 -7.26 -9.81
C ARG A 67 10.81 -7.53 -11.31
N GLU A 68 11.47 -8.62 -11.66
CA GLU A 68 11.66 -9.00 -13.07
C GLU A 68 10.33 -9.34 -13.74
N ARG A 69 9.47 -10.12 -13.08
CA ARG A 69 8.11 -10.41 -13.58
C ARG A 69 7.28 -9.15 -13.76
N CYS A 70 7.29 -8.25 -12.77
CA CYS A 70 6.58 -6.99 -12.89
C CYS A 70 7.09 -6.16 -14.08
N ARG A 71 8.41 -6.06 -14.26
CA ARG A 71 9.00 -5.31 -15.36
C ARG A 71 8.65 -5.87 -16.74
N SER A 72 8.52 -7.17 -16.86
CA SER A 72 8.15 -7.82 -18.12
C SER A 72 6.67 -7.68 -18.47
N GLN A 73 5.79 -7.41 -17.49
CA GLN A 73 4.35 -7.39 -17.64
C GLN A 73 3.73 -6.00 -17.52
N VAL A 74 4.38 -5.09 -16.79
CA VAL A 74 3.84 -3.77 -16.47
C VAL A 74 4.54 -2.71 -17.31
N MET A 75 3.73 -1.91 -18.01
CA MET A 75 4.22 -0.77 -18.76
C MET A 75 4.84 0.27 -17.80
N PRO A 76 5.99 0.88 -18.15
CA PRO A 76 6.58 1.95 -17.36
C PRO A 76 5.60 3.12 -17.16
N ALA A 77 5.55 3.69 -15.96
CA ALA A 77 4.63 4.79 -15.62
C ALA A 77 4.73 5.97 -16.60
N ALA A 78 5.95 6.33 -17.02
CA ALA A 78 6.16 7.39 -18.00
C ALA A 78 5.48 7.11 -19.35
N LYS A 79 5.46 5.83 -19.77
CA LYS A 79 4.78 5.44 -21.01
C LYS A 79 3.26 5.48 -20.87
N VAL A 80 2.73 5.08 -19.72
CA VAL A 80 1.30 5.21 -19.40
C VAL A 80 0.89 6.69 -19.40
N GLU A 81 1.68 7.54 -18.75
CA GLU A 81 1.44 8.98 -18.72
C GLU A 81 1.43 9.61 -20.14
N GLU A 82 2.39 9.23 -20.98
CA GLU A 82 2.45 9.66 -22.38
C GLU A 82 1.18 9.29 -23.15
N ILE A 83 0.73 8.04 -23.02
CA ILE A 83 -0.50 7.55 -23.66
C ILE A 83 -1.71 8.37 -23.19
N ILE A 84 -1.86 8.55 -21.85
CA ILE A 84 -2.97 9.30 -21.29
C ILE A 84 -2.97 10.75 -21.81
N LYS A 85 -1.81 11.40 -21.88
CA LYS A 85 -1.67 12.75 -22.43
C LYS A 85 -2.07 12.81 -23.91
N THR A 86 -1.69 11.82 -24.69
CA THR A 86 -1.99 11.76 -26.15
C THR A 86 -3.50 11.70 -26.41
N VAL A 87 -4.26 11.03 -25.56
CA VAL A 87 -5.73 10.94 -25.67
C VAL A 87 -6.46 12.05 -24.91
N GLY A 88 -5.74 13.04 -24.36
CA GLY A 88 -6.33 14.15 -23.61
C GLY A 88 -6.90 13.73 -22.24
N GLY A 89 -6.45 12.59 -21.72
CA GLY A 89 -6.91 12.08 -20.42
C GLY A 89 -6.28 12.80 -19.23
N ILE A 90 -6.92 12.65 -18.07
CA ILE A 90 -6.43 13.19 -16.80
C ILE A 90 -5.31 12.28 -16.28
N TYR A 91 -4.13 12.83 -16.08
CA TYR A 91 -2.94 12.10 -15.62
C TYR A 91 -2.37 12.63 -14.29
N HIS A 92 -2.92 13.71 -13.76
CA HIS A 92 -2.47 14.29 -12.50
C HIS A 92 -3.66 14.72 -11.61
N PRO A 93 -3.66 14.41 -10.31
CA PRO A 93 -4.77 14.72 -9.40
C PRO A 93 -5.18 16.20 -9.38
N ALA A 94 -4.22 17.12 -9.55
CA ALA A 94 -4.52 18.55 -9.58
C ALA A 94 -5.46 18.95 -10.75
N GLN A 95 -5.50 18.19 -11.84
CA GLN A 95 -6.38 18.46 -12.99
C GLN A 95 -7.87 18.26 -12.66
N ILE A 96 -8.17 17.56 -11.57
CA ILE A 96 -9.54 17.36 -11.03
C ILE A 96 -9.73 18.06 -9.68
N GLY A 97 -8.88 19.03 -9.35
CA GLY A 97 -8.99 19.82 -8.12
C GLY A 97 -8.61 19.08 -6.84
N LEU A 98 -7.93 17.93 -6.93
CA LEU A 98 -7.41 17.23 -5.76
C LEU A 98 -6.05 17.80 -5.36
N THR A 99 -5.95 18.27 -4.11
CA THR A 99 -4.66 18.65 -3.53
C THR A 99 -3.82 17.40 -3.23
N ARG A 100 -2.51 17.59 -3.12
CA ARG A 100 -1.59 16.51 -2.76
C ARG A 100 -1.93 15.89 -1.41
N GLU A 101 -2.30 16.70 -0.44
CA GLU A 101 -2.69 16.24 0.91
C GLU A 101 -3.95 15.35 0.82
N ARG A 102 -5.01 15.84 0.18
CA ARG A 102 -6.24 15.07 0.03
C ARG A 102 -6.03 13.78 -0.76
N PHE A 103 -5.20 13.79 -1.79
CA PHE A 103 -4.85 12.58 -2.53
C PHE A 103 -4.09 11.59 -1.65
N HIS A 104 -3.14 12.07 -0.83
CA HIS A 104 -2.39 11.25 0.12
C HIS A 104 -3.29 10.62 1.18
N ASP A 105 -4.20 11.38 1.75
CA ASP A 105 -5.15 10.90 2.76
C ASP A 105 -6.06 9.77 2.27
N THR A 106 -6.35 9.70 0.97
CA THR A 106 -7.16 8.60 0.41
C THR A 106 -6.48 7.23 0.45
N TYR A 107 -5.16 7.19 0.62
CA TYR A 107 -4.43 5.93 0.79
C TYR A 107 -4.51 5.36 2.21
N TYR A 108 -4.94 6.16 3.17
CA TYR A 108 -5.01 5.78 4.59
C TYR A 108 -6.44 5.57 5.11
N ARG A 109 -7.44 5.65 4.21
CA ARG A 109 -8.86 5.46 4.57
C ARG A 109 -9.41 4.13 4.08
#